data_7a60739b06fe01678f58fe8e5783dc00
#
_entry.id   7a60739b06fe01678f58fe8e5783dc00
#
_cell.length_a   1.000
_cell.length_b   1.000
_cell.length_c   1.000
_cell.angle_alpha   90.00
_cell.angle_beta   90.00
_cell.angle_gamma   90.00
#
_symmetry.space_group_name_H-M   'P 1'
#
loop_
_entity.id
_entity.type
_entity.pdbx_description
1 polymer ?
#
loop_
_entity_poly.entity_id
_entity_poly.type
_entity_poly.pdbx_seq_one_letter_code
_entity_poly.pdbx_strand_id
1 'polypeptide(L)'
;MISVMVAVAVLRAAAGHVMMDGLLEQSAIYPGTVHTLQVYVPDQYDGKRPAALYVGLDGVLCNAPQVMDSLIAAGQMPVTIGVFLQPGRVNASDGTVLRYNRSYEFDSTTGDFARFLETEVLPAVELMTSPTGKPIRLSPKPHDRMIFGLSSGGIAAFNAAWHRPDLFGKVFTGVGTFVAMRGGNDLQALVRKTEPLPLRVFIQDGTNDAWNPLFGHWYEGNQLLASALQFAGYDMQCDWSDGGHNVTRSTQIFPQVMQWMWHDWPAAPAVGTSRNDFLQDILVPDDKGWEKMGNGVERQPVKRIIYPDLTNIAIIPDEPGNAVWQYILQDGQPTWGEPFYWLHNDDNSRPLDIYSITIDGKGNLWAATATGLQVCDQNGRVRAILRLPNGISPVNEITITDGYVWLHTATADWRRRFNVTAPTLGTRPASQGQG
;
A
#
# COMPACT_ATOMS: atom_id res chain seq x y z
N MET A 1 26.82 -2.54 -6.18
CA MET A 1 26.17 -3.81 -6.58
C MET A 1 26.30 -4.75 -5.38
N ILE A 2 25.18 -4.98 -4.68
CA ILE A 2 25.13 -5.94 -3.57
C ILE A 2 24.95 -7.31 -4.22
N SER A 3 25.92 -8.21 -4.01
CA SER A 3 25.85 -9.57 -4.57
C SER A 3 24.86 -10.38 -3.73
N VAL A 4 23.66 -10.58 -4.25
CA VAL A 4 22.69 -11.52 -3.65
C VAL A 4 23.12 -12.93 -4.07
N MET A 5 23.71 -13.70 -3.15
CA MET A 5 23.94 -15.12 -3.39
C MET A 5 22.65 -15.89 -3.18
N VAL A 6 22.10 -16.48 -4.23
CA VAL A 6 20.99 -17.43 -4.16
C VAL A 6 21.55 -18.84 -4.28
N ALA A 7 21.51 -19.60 -3.18
CA ALA A 7 21.81 -21.03 -3.23
C ALA A 7 20.50 -21.77 -3.61
N VAL A 8 20.55 -22.60 -4.66
CA VAL A 8 19.40 -23.38 -5.14
C VAL A 8 19.63 -24.86 -4.82
N ALA A 9 18.75 -25.44 -4.00
CA ALA A 9 18.63 -26.88 -3.86
C ALA A 9 17.27 -27.33 -4.42
N VAL A 10 17.26 -28.39 -5.23
CA VAL A 10 16.01 -28.95 -5.77
C VAL A 10 15.42 -29.89 -4.76
N LEU A 11 14.25 -29.58 -4.21
CA LEU A 11 13.47 -30.44 -3.34
C LEU A 11 12.23 -30.97 -4.07
N ARG A 12 12.29 -32.19 -4.56
CA ARG A 12 11.19 -33.06 -5.02
C ARG A 12 10.35 -32.55 -6.19
N ALA A 13 10.34 -33.32 -7.27
CA ALA A 13 9.24 -33.33 -8.21
C ALA A 13 8.02 -34.02 -7.56
N ALA A 14 6.93 -33.30 -7.33
CA ALA A 14 5.61 -33.87 -7.14
C ALA A 14 4.89 -33.91 -8.47
N ALA A 15 3.85 -34.73 -8.61
CA ALA A 15 3.03 -34.71 -9.84
C ALA A 15 2.39 -33.31 -9.95
N GLY A 16 2.73 -32.58 -11.02
CA GLY A 16 2.16 -31.25 -11.33
C GLY A 16 3.09 -30.05 -11.14
N HIS A 17 4.13 -30.16 -10.32
CA HIS A 17 5.06 -29.04 -10.07
C HIS A 17 6.44 -29.45 -9.54
N VAL A 18 7.33 -28.49 -9.52
CA VAL A 18 8.64 -28.60 -8.86
C VAL A 18 8.79 -27.48 -7.85
N MET A 19 9.35 -27.80 -6.66
CA MET A 19 9.73 -26.85 -5.63
C MET A 19 11.26 -26.65 -5.64
N MET A 20 11.68 -25.39 -5.56
CA MET A 20 13.11 -25.01 -5.47
C MET A 20 13.29 -24.16 -4.21
N ASP A 21 14.34 -24.46 -3.44
CA ASP A 21 14.71 -23.63 -2.28
C ASP A 21 15.60 -22.45 -2.71
N GLY A 22 15.42 -21.32 -2.05
CA GLY A 22 16.23 -20.13 -2.22
C GLY A 22 16.64 -19.53 -0.87
N LEU A 23 17.76 -18.84 -0.87
CA LEU A 23 18.30 -18.14 0.31
C LEU A 23 18.74 -16.73 -0.09
N LEU A 24 18.29 -15.73 0.68
CA LEU A 24 18.75 -14.35 0.62
C LEU A 24 19.53 -14.07 1.90
N GLU A 25 20.85 -13.97 1.80
CA GLU A 25 21.74 -13.79 2.96
C GLU A 25 22.06 -12.31 3.24
N GLN A 26 21.78 -11.44 2.28
CA GLN A 26 22.05 -10.01 2.41
C GLN A 26 20.86 -9.22 1.87
N SER A 27 20.33 -8.35 2.69
CA SER A 27 19.28 -7.41 2.31
C SER A 27 19.75 -5.98 2.57
N ALA A 28 19.53 -5.10 1.62
CA ALA A 28 19.76 -3.67 1.79
C ALA A 28 18.58 -3.02 2.53
N ILE A 29 17.37 -3.58 2.37
CA ILE A 29 16.15 -3.10 3.05
C ILE A 29 16.11 -3.56 4.50
N TYR A 30 16.53 -4.82 4.76
CA TYR A 30 16.57 -5.41 6.10
C TYR A 30 17.99 -5.88 6.45
N PRO A 31 18.94 -4.96 6.73
CA PRO A 31 20.34 -5.31 6.92
C PRO A 31 20.57 -6.35 8.01
N GLY A 32 21.46 -7.31 7.73
CA GLY A 32 21.84 -8.37 8.66
C GLY A 32 20.83 -9.50 8.80
N THR A 33 19.76 -9.52 8.00
CA THR A 33 18.78 -10.60 8.01
C THR A 33 19.06 -11.65 6.94
N VAL A 34 18.65 -12.87 7.23
CA VAL A 34 18.62 -14.00 6.30
C VAL A 34 17.17 -14.39 6.07
N HIS A 35 16.78 -14.50 4.81
CA HIS A 35 15.45 -14.95 4.39
C HIS A 35 15.56 -16.25 3.61
N THR A 36 14.65 -17.19 3.89
CA THR A 36 14.49 -18.41 3.10
C THR A 36 13.22 -18.31 2.29
N LEU A 37 13.24 -18.85 1.09
CA LEU A 37 12.09 -18.91 0.22
C LEU A 37 12.01 -20.24 -0.52
N GLN A 38 10.81 -20.60 -0.97
CA GLN A 38 10.59 -21.72 -1.85
C GLN A 38 9.89 -21.21 -3.11
N VAL A 39 10.33 -21.68 -4.27
CA VAL A 39 9.73 -21.31 -5.56
C VAL A 39 9.03 -22.52 -6.15
N TYR A 40 7.73 -22.39 -6.33
CA TYR A 40 6.88 -23.35 -7.02
C TYR A 40 6.88 -23.04 -8.52
N VAL A 41 7.15 -24.04 -9.33
CA VAL A 41 7.10 -23.97 -10.80
C VAL A 41 6.20 -25.08 -11.32
N PRO A 42 5.02 -24.75 -11.92
CA PRO A 42 4.12 -25.76 -12.44
C PRO A 42 4.68 -26.42 -13.70
N ASP A 43 4.29 -27.68 -13.96
CA ASP A 43 4.71 -28.43 -15.13
C ASP A 43 4.33 -27.75 -16.46
N GLN A 44 3.23 -26.96 -16.46
CA GLN A 44 2.75 -26.21 -17.62
C GLN A 44 3.63 -24.99 -17.96
N TYR A 45 4.55 -24.59 -17.07
CA TYR A 45 5.45 -23.49 -17.34
C TYR A 45 6.50 -23.86 -18.38
N ASP A 46 6.53 -23.14 -19.51
CA ASP A 46 7.40 -23.45 -20.65
C ASP A 46 8.66 -22.56 -20.75
N GLY A 47 8.78 -21.54 -19.92
CA GLY A 47 9.88 -20.57 -19.93
C GLY A 47 9.85 -19.56 -21.08
N LYS A 48 8.88 -19.64 -21.98
CA LYS A 48 8.77 -18.76 -23.17
C LYS A 48 8.01 -17.48 -22.87
N ARG A 49 6.95 -17.59 -22.06
CA ARG A 49 6.10 -16.45 -21.65
C ARG A 49 6.28 -16.18 -20.17
N PRO A 50 6.22 -14.90 -19.74
CA PRO A 50 6.15 -14.59 -18.33
C PRO A 50 4.94 -15.26 -17.68
N ALA A 51 5.14 -15.89 -16.53
CA ALA A 51 4.08 -16.48 -15.73
C ALA A 51 3.43 -15.43 -14.82
N ALA A 52 2.18 -15.64 -14.43
CA ALA A 52 1.58 -14.95 -13.32
C ALA A 52 2.36 -15.26 -12.02
N LEU A 53 2.17 -14.44 -11.00
CA LEU A 53 2.90 -14.53 -9.73
C LEU A 53 1.93 -14.72 -8.56
N TYR A 54 2.24 -15.67 -7.70
CA TYR A 54 1.66 -15.83 -6.38
C TYR A 54 2.78 -15.67 -5.32
N VAL A 55 2.61 -14.77 -4.36
CA VAL A 55 3.51 -14.64 -3.20
C VAL A 55 2.77 -15.08 -1.95
N GLY A 56 3.25 -16.14 -1.29
CA GLY A 56 2.76 -16.61 0.01
C GLY A 56 3.73 -16.26 1.13
N LEU A 57 3.23 -15.64 2.19
CA LEU A 57 4.04 -15.25 3.35
C LEU A 57 3.98 -16.32 4.44
N ASP A 58 5.03 -16.41 5.28
CA ASP A 58 5.25 -17.47 6.27
C ASP A 58 5.45 -18.87 5.65
N GLY A 59 5.92 -18.94 4.39
CA GLY A 59 6.18 -20.18 3.69
C GLY A 59 4.94 -20.78 3.02
N VAL A 60 4.96 -22.10 2.80
CA VAL A 60 3.86 -22.82 2.15
C VAL A 60 2.72 -23.04 3.12
N LEU A 61 1.60 -22.35 2.89
CA LEU A 61 0.36 -22.47 3.65
C LEU A 61 -0.80 -22.92 2.74
N CYS A 62 -1.91 -23.36 3.34
CA CYS A 62 -3.18 -23.66 2.67
C CYS A 62 -3.07 -24.70 1.53
N ASN A 63 -2.09 -25.59 1.54
CA ASN A 63 -1.81 -26.51 0.44
C ASN A 63 -1.73 -25.80 -0.94
N ALA A 64 -1.20 -24.57 -0.95
CA ALA A 64 -1.22 -23.71 -2.12
C ALA A 64 -0.65 -24.35 -3.39
N PRO A 65 0.49 -25.10 -3.38
CA PRO A 65 0.99 -25.79 -4.58
C PRO A 65 -0.03 -26.75 -5.21
N GLN A 66 -0.69 -27.59 -4.41
CA GLN A 66 -1.68 -28.56 -4.90
C GLN A 66 -2.95 -27.90 -5.43
N VAL A 67 -3.38 -26.81 -4.78
CA VAL A 67 -4.52 -26.01 -5.24
C VAL A 67 -4.19 -25.34 -6.58
N MET A 68 -3.00 -24.74 -6.70
CA MET A 68 -2.55 -24.11 -7.95
C MET A 68 -2.43 -25.15 -9.08
N ASP A 69 -1.85 -26.34 -8.84
CA ASP A 69 -1.80 -27.43 -9.83
C ASP A 69 -3.19 -27.74 -10.39
N SER A 70 -4.16 -27.89 -9.47
CA SER A 70 -5.54 -28.24 -9.83
C SER A 70 -6.21 -27.15 -10.65
N LEU A 71 -6.07 -25.89 -10.25
CA LEU A 71 -6.70 -24.75 -10.92
C LEU A 71 -6.04 -24.42 -12.27
N ILE A 72 -4.71 -24.55 -12.39
CA ILE A 72 -3.99 -24.37 -13.65
C ILE A 72 -4.36 -25.48 -14.63
N ALA A 73 -4.41 -26.74 -14.18
CA ALA A 73 -4.81 -27.86 -15.01
C ALA A 73 -6.26 -27.74 -15.50
N ALA A 74 -7.16 -27.19 -14.67
CA ALA A 74 -8.56 -26.93 -15.03
C ALA A 74 -8.78 -25.66 -15.87
N GLY A 75 -7.73 -24.87 -16.15
CA GLY A 75 -7.85 -23.58 -16.87
C GLY A 75 -8.58 -22.49 -16.09
N GLN A 76 -8.70 -22.64 -14.78
CA GLN A 76 -9.37 -21.69 -13.87
C GLN A 76 -8.40 -20.64 -13.28
N MET A 77 -7.12 -20.81 -13.56
CA MET A 77 -6.03 -19.94 -13.15
C MET A 77 -4.96 -19.94 -14.25
N PRO A 78 -4.29 -18.80 -14.53
CA PRO A 78 -3.17 -18.79 -15.46
C PRO A 78 -2.00 -19.62 -14.94
N VAL A 79 -1.07 -19.98 -15.84
CA VAL A 79 0.21 -20.54 -15.43
C VAL A 79 0.90 -19.56 -14.50
N THR A 80 1.08 -19.96 -13.24
CA THR A 80 1.53 -19.10 -12.14
C THR A 80 2.74 -19.70 -11.46
N ILE A 81 3.77 -18.89 -11.23
CA ILE A 81 4.90 -19.24 -10.36
C ILE A 81 4.56 -18.77 -8.95
N GLY A 82 4.78 -19.63 -7.96
CA GLY A 82 4.60 -19.35 -6.54
C GLY A 82 5.94 -19.03 -5.87
N VAL A 83 5.96 -17.99 -5.05
CA VAL A 83 7.10 -17.62 -4.20
C VAL A 83 6.63 -17.64 -2.75
N PHE A 84 7.13 -18.59 -1.97
CA PHE A 84 6.77 -18.77 -0.56
C PHE A 84 7.91 -18.26 0.31
N LEU A 85 7.72 -17.10 0.91
CA LEU A 85 8.76 -16.37 1.64
C LEU A 85 8.61 -16.54 3.15
N GLN A 86 9.70 -16.88 3.82
CA GLN A 86 9.80 -16.79 5.27
C GLN A 86 10.28 -15.39 5.69
N PRO A 87 9.80 -14.86 6.81
CA PRO A 87 10.31 -13.60 7.34
C PRO A 87 11.80 -13.73 7.73
N GLY A 88 12.47 -12.61 7.74
CA GLY A 88 13.89 -12.52 8.04
C GLY A 88 14.21 -12.93 9.49
N ARG A 89 15.43 -13.38 9.66
CA ARG A 89 16.03 -13.66 10.98
C ARG A 89 17.49 -13.22 10.99
N VAL A 90 17.96 -12.78 12.13
CA VAL A 90 19.37 -12.51 12.39
C VAL A 90 19.96 -13.71 13.08
N ASN A 91 21.03 -14.27 12.52
CA ASN A 91 21.71 -15.45 13.04
C ASN A 91 23.08 -15.07 13.61
N ALA A 92 23.50 -15.79 14.66
CA ALA A 92 24.88 -15.81 15.10
C ALA A 92 25.76 -16.57 14.09
N SER A 93 27.08 -16.51 14.26
CA SER A 93 28.06 -17.20 13.40
C SER A 93 27.95 -18.73 13.45
N ASP A 94 27.38 -19.28 14.52
CA ASP A 94 27.12 -20.72 14.68
C ASP A 94 25.74 -21.14 14.13
N GLY A 95 24.98 -20.20 13.52
CA GLY A 95 23.66 -20.43 12.96
C GLY A 95 22.51 -20.28 13.98
N THR A 96 22.79 -20.02 15.25
CA THR A 96 21.75 -19.77 16.27
C THR A 96 20.97 -18.51 15.95
N VAL A 97 19.62 -18.58 16.00
CA VAL A 97 18.77 -17.41 15.76
C VAL A 97 18.86 -16.45 16.95
N LEU A 98 19.37 -15.24 16.71
CA LEU A 98 19.44 -14.17 17.70
C LEU A 98 18.19 -13.31 17.75
N ARG A 99 17.54 -13.11 16.61
CA ARG A 99 16.36 -12.26 16.49
C ARG A 99 15.49 -12.69 15.32
N TYR A 100 14.18 -12.75 15.57
CA TYR A 100 13.17 -12.89 14.53
C TYR A 100 12.72 -11.51 14.06
N ASN A 101 12.69 -11.30 12.74
CA ASN A 101 12.37 -10.01 12.17
C ASN A 101 10.89 -9.90 11.73
N ARG A 102 10.10 -10.96 11.93
CA ARG A 102 8.73 -11.11 11.39
C ARG A 102 7.83 -9.91 11.70
N SER A 103 7.74 -9.50 12.98
CA SER A 103 6.88 -8.37 13.33
C SER A 103 7.39 -7.04 12.76
N TYR A 104 8.70 -6.87 12.68
CA TYR A 104 9.29 -5.67 12.08
C TYR A 104 9.00 -5.57 10.57
N GLU A 105 9.11 -6.68 9.85
CA GLU A 105 8.89 -6.73 8.39
C GLU A 105 7.41 -6.73 8.03
N PHE A 106 6.59 -7.50 8.78
CA PHE A 106 5.23 -7.80 8.38
C PHE A 106 4.18 -6.89 9.03
N ASP A 107 4.34 -6.52 10.32
CA ASP A 107 3.35 -5.66 10.98
C ASP A 107 3.61 -4.17 10.74
N SER A 108 4.74 -3.81 10.10
CA SER A 108 5.05 -2.44 9.75
C SER A 108 4.07 -1.89 8.70
N THR A 109 3.64 -0.64 8.88
CA THR A 109 2.76 0.05 7.93
C THR A 109 3.54 0.74 6.80
N THR A 110 4.88 0.63 6.76
CA THR A 110 5.75 1.23 5.76
C THR A 110 5.67 0.52 4.40
N GLY A 111 6.13 1.18 3.34
CA GLY A 111 6.31 0.57 2.01
C GLY A 111 7.57 -0.31 1.87
N ASP A 112 8.35 -0.49 2.93
CA ASP A 112 9.64 -1.18 2.87
C ASP A 112 9.51 -2.64 2.46
N PHE A 113 8.47 -3.35 2.95
CA PHE A 113 8.26 -4.74 2.57
C PHE A 113 7.93 -4.89 1.08
N ALA A 114 7.12 -3.99 0.51
CA ALA A 114 6.85 -3.98 -0.92
C ALA A 114 8.13 -3.71 -1.74
N ARG A 115 8.96 -2.77 -1.27
CA ARG A 115 10.25 -2.46 -1.87
C ARG A 115 11.22 -3.66 -1.80
N PHE A 116 11.27 -4.36 -0.66
CA PHE A 116 12.05 -5.57 -0.49
C PHE A 116 11.63 -6.67 -1.49
N LEU A 117 10.33 -6.92 -1.64
CA LEU A 117 9.83 -7.85 -2.64
C LEU A 117 10.27 -7.45 -4.05
N GLU A 118 10.07 -6.18 -4.42
CA GLU A 118 10.37 -5.69 -5.77
C GLU A 118 11.86 -5.70 -6.11
N THR A 119 12.71 -5.23 -5.18
CA THR A 119 14.11 -4.95 -5.49
C THR A 119 15.07 -6.08 -5.12
N GLU A 120 14.63 -7.01 -4.26
CA GLU A 120 15.50 -8.09 -3.79
C GLU A 120 14.93 -9.48 -4.05
N VAL A 121 13.68 -9.76 -3.59
CA VAL A 121 13.11 -11.12 -3.69
C VAL A 121 12.80 -11.51 -5.14
N LEU A 122 11.99 -10.71 -5.84
CA LEU A 122 11.56 -11.05 -7.20
C LEU A 122 12.73 -11.08 -8.20
N PRO A 123 13.69 -10.14 -8.18
CA PRO A 123 14.89 -10.26 -9.01
C PRO A 123 15.71 -11.51 -8.71
N ALA A 124 15.86 -11.90 -7.44
CA ALA A 124 16.56 -13.13 -7.07
C ALA A 124 15.87 -14.38 -7.63
N VAL A 125 14.53 -14.42 -7.59
CA VAL A 125 13.75 -15.51 -8.20
C VAL A 125 13.92 -15.56 -9.72
N GLU A 126 13.96 -14.43 -10.41
CA GLU A 126 14.17 -14.37 -11.86
C GLU A 126 15.60 -14.77 -12.30
N LEU A 127 16.58 -14.74 -11.39
CA LEU A 127 17.92 -15.29 -11.63
C LEU A 127 17.96 -16.82 -11.51
N MET A 128 16.94 -17.46 -10.93
CA MET A 128 16.86 -18.89 -10.81
C MET A 128 16.54 -19.54 -12.16
N THR A 129 16.94 -20.79 -12.31
CA THR A 129 16.59 -21.63 -13.45
C THR A 129 15.79 -22.82 -12.95
N SER A 130 14.68 -23.13 -13.60
CA SER A 130 13.88 -24.30 -13.24
C SER A 130 14.71 -25.59 -13.39
N PRO A 131 14.37 -26.68 -12.70
CA PRO A 131 15.07 -27.96 -12.85
C PRO A 131 15.05 -28.52 -14.27
N THR A 132 14.14 -28.06 -15.10
CA THR A 132 14.08 -28.41 -16.53
C THR A 132 14.90 -27.48 -17.43
N GLY A 133 15.73 -26.61 -16.83
CA GLY A 133 16.61 -25.67 -17.55
C GLY A 133 15.90 -24.43 -18.11
N LYS A 134 14.65 -24.16 -17.72
CA LYS A 134 13.90 -23.00 -18.21
C LYS A 134 14.16 -21.77 -17.32
N PRO A 135 14.44 -20.58 -17.89
CA PRO A 135 14.58 -19.35 -17.12
C PRO A 135 13.25 -18.96 -16.48
N ILE A 136 13.29 -18.48 -15.23
CA ILE A 136 12.11 -17.93 -14.55
C ILE A 136 11.85 -16.52 -15.09
N ARG A 137 10.61 -16.26 -15.49
CA ARG A 137 10.13 -14.96 -15.97
C ARG A 137 8.78 -14.67 -15.35
N LEU A 138 8.68 -13.54 -14.64
CA LEU A 138 7.47 -13.13 -13.94
C LEU A 138 6.76 -12.02 -14.74
N SER A 139 5.43 -12.10 -14.85
CA SER A 139 4.65 -11.02 -15.47
C SER A 139 4.82 -9.74 -14.68
N PRO A 140 5.11 -8.60 -15.32
CA PRO A 140 5.20 -7.30 -14.64
C PRO A 140 3.83 -6.67 -14.36
N LYS A 141 2.74 -7.26 -14.86
CA LYS A 141 1.41 -6.66 -14.75
C LYS A 141 0.82 -6.90 -13.36
N PRO A 142 0.31 -5.89 -12.66
CA PRO A 142 -0.21 -6.04 -11.30
C PRO A 142 -1.40 -7.02 -11.23
N HIS A 143 -2.26 -7.07 -12.25
CA HIS A 143 -3.39 -7.98 -12.30
C HIS A 143 -3.00 -9.46 -12.53
N ASP A 144 -1.76 -9.74 -12.90
CA ASP A 144 -1.17 -11.07 -12.96
C ASP A 144 -0.47 -11.45 -11.64
N ARG A 145 -0.55 -10.60 -10.60
CA ARG A 145 0.18 -10.79 -9.36
C ARG A 145 -0.73 -10.76 -8.14
N MET A 146 -0.60 -11.79 -7.31
CA MET A 146 -1.34 -11.96 -6.06
C MET A 146 -0.37 -12.12 -4.89
N ILE A 147 -0.74 -11.56 -3.74
CA ILE A 147 -0.04 -11.76 -2.47
C ILE A 147 -1.02 -12.26 -1.40
N PHE A 148 -0.54 -13.20 -0.57
CA PHE A 148 -1.31 -13.86 0.48
C PHE A 148 -0.52 -13.93 1.78
N GLY A 149 -1.21 -13.76 2.90
CA GLY A 149 -0.64 -13.99 4.23
C GLY A 149 -1.69 -14.13 5.33
N LEU A 150 -1.24 -14.63 6.47
CA LEU A 150 -2.06 -14.80 7.67
C LEU A 150 -1.46 -13.97 8.82
N SER A 151 -2.31 -13.42 9.67
CA SER A 151 -1.90 -12.68 10.86
C SER A 151 -1.00 -11.48 10.49
N SER A 152 0.22 -11.40 10.99
CA SER A 152 1.22 -10.42 10.53
C SER A 152 1.46 -10.53 9.01
N GLY A 153 1.47 -11.75 8.45
CA GLY A 153 1.53 -11.94 6.99
C GLY A 153 0.32 -11.35 6.26
N GLY A 154 -0.85 -11.34 6.89
CA GLY A 154 -2.08 -10.76 6.32
C GLY A 154 -1.99 -9.23 6.16
N ILE A 155 -1.54 -8.52 7.19
CA ILE A 155 -1.31 -7.07 7.08
C ILE A 155 -0.15 -6.77 6.14
N ALA A 156 0.93 -7.57 6.12
CA ALA A 156 2.03 -7.40 5.18
C ALA A 156 1.59 -7.53 3.73
N ALA A 157 0.73 -8.53 3.43
CA ALA A 157 0.17 -8.73 2.10
C ALA A 157 -0.68 -7.51 1.67
N PHE A 158 -1.53 -7.02 2.56
CA PHE A 158 -2.34 -5.83 2.29
C PHE A 158 -1.47 -4.59 2.09
N ASN A 159 -0.52 -4.31 2.99
CA ASN A 159 0.37 -3.16 2.89
C ASN A 159 1.24 -3.18 1.62
N ALA A 160 1.75 -4.35 1.23
CA ALA A 160 2.55 -4.46 0.02
C ALA A 160 1.76 -4.01 -1.22
N ALA A 161 0.51 -4.47 -1.36
CA ALA A 161 -0.36 -4.05 -2.46
C ALA A 161 -0.87 -2.60 -2.29
N TRP A 162 -1.13 -2.16 -1.06
CA TRP A 162 -1.56 -0.80 -0.75
C TRP A 162 -0.51 0.25 -1.16
N HIS A 163 0.75 0.03 -0.79
CA HIS A 163 1.84 0.92 -1.18
C HIS A 163 2.23 0.79 -2.65
N ARG A 164 2.08 -0.42 -3.23
CA ARG A 164 2.48 -0.71 -4.60
C ARG A 164 1.39 -1.43 -5.38
N PRO A 165 0.27 -0.72 -5.69
CA PRO A 165 -0.81 -1.27 -6.51
C PRO A 165 -0.37 -1.53 -7.97
N ASP A 166 0.75 -0.99 -8.39
CA ASP A 166 1.45 -1.30 -9.64
C ASP A 166 2.27 -2.60 -9.58
N LEU A 167 2.53 -3.12 -8.37
CA LEU A 167 3.23 -4.40 -8.16
C LEU A 167 2.27 -5.57 -7.94
N PHE A 168 1.20 -5.39 -7.17
CA PHE A 168 0.20 -6.40 -6.85
C PHE A 168 -1.21 -5.85 -7.04
N GLY A 169 -2.03 -6.57 -7.82
CA GLY A 169 -3.45 -6.24 -8.01
C GLY A 169 -4.41 -7.10 -7.20
N LYS A 170 -3.94 -8.15 -6.52
CA LYS A 170 -4.77 -9.12 -5.79
C LYS A 170 -4.18 -9.43 -4.42
N VAL A 171 -5.04 -9.39 -3.39
CA VAL A 171 -4.65 -9.61 -1.98
C VAL A 171 -5.62 -10.57 -1.31
N PHE A 172 -5.08 -11.59 -0.66
CA PHE A 172 -5.82 -12.37 0.32
C PHE A 172 -5.17 -12.20 1.71
N THR A 173 -5.93 -11.70 2.67
CA THR A 173 -5.53 -11.57 4.07
C THR A 173 -6.44 -12.44 4.95
N GLY A 174 -5.86 -13.38 5.69
CA GLY A 174 -6.57 -14.21 6.65
C GLY A 174 -6.15 -13.86 8.08
N VAL A 175 -7.10 -13.77 9.02
CA VAL A 175 -6.88 -13.41 10.43
C VAL A 175 -5.87 -12.25 10.59
N GLY A 176 -5.98 -11.23 9.75
CA GLY A 176 -4.97 -10.18 9.57
C GLY A 176 -4.76 -9.31 10.81
N THR A 177 -3.52 -8.87 11.05
CA THR A 177 -3.14 -8.08 12.24
C THR A 177 -3.47 -6.58 12.05
N PHE A 178 -4.74 -6.25 11.79
CA PHE A 178 -5.21 -4.86 11.66
C PHE A 178 -5.54 -4.23 13.02
N VAL A 179 -4.65 -4.39 13.97
CA VAL A 179 -4.74 -3.94 15.36
C VAL A 179 -3.58 -3.01 15.72
N ALA A 180 -3.56 -2.48 16.95
CA ALA A 180 -2.61 -1.48 17.41
C ALA A 180 -1.18 -2.04 17.70
N MET A 181 -0.74 -3.06 16.96
CA MET A 181 0.59 -3.65 17.18
C MET A 181 1.72 -2.75 16.65
N ARG A 182 1.59 -2.26 15.42
CA ARG A 182 2.49 -1.29 14.79
C ARG A 182 1.72 -0.27 13.94
N GLY A 183 0.52 0.15 14.40
CA GLY A 183 -0.31 1.11 13.71
C GLY A 183 -1.24 0.52 12.63
N GLY A 184 -1.38 -0.80 12.56
CA GLY A 184 -2.27 -1.45 11.57
C GLY A 184 -3.75 -1.04 11.70
N ASN A 185 -4.18 -0.60 12.89
CA ASN A 185 -5.52 -0.07 13.14
C ASN A 185 -5.82 1.25 12.41
N ASP A 186 -4.81 1.99 11.95
CA ASP A 186 -4.99 3.28 11.27
C ASP A 186 -5.33 3.11 9.78
N LEU A 187 -5.03 1.95 9.20
CA LEU A 187 -5.24 1.67 7.77
C LEU A 187 -6.70 1.87 7.33
N GLN A 188 -7.67 1.54 8.17
CA GLN A 188 -9.08 1.76 7.87
C GLN A 188 -9.42 3.24 7.63
N ALA A 189 -8.78 4.15 8.37
CA ALA A 189 -9.00 5.58 8.19
C ALA A 189 -8.38 6.10 6.89
N LEU A 190 -7.19 5.58 6.54
CA LEU A 190 -6.51 5.87 5.27
C LEU A 190 -7.33 5.38 4.08
N VAL A 191 -7.79 4.12 4.12
CA VAL A 191 -8.63 3.52 3.05
C VAL A 191 -9.87 4.35 2.76
N ARG A 192 -10.59 4.83 3.80
CA ARG A 192 -11.81 5.63 3.63
C ARG A 192 -11.59 6.98 2.95
N LYS A 193 -10.38 7.53 3.06
CA LYS A 193 -10.05 8.88 2.59
C LYS A 193 -9.26 8.88 1.29
N THR A 194 -8.60 7.75 0.99
CA THR A 194 -7.80 7.62 -0.22
C THR A 194 -8.68 7.27 -1.43
N GLU A 195 -8.36 7.84 -2.59
CA GLU A 195 -8.98 7.43 -3.84
C GLU A 195 -8.81 5.92 -4.08
N PRO A 196 -9.84 5.21 -4.58
CA PRO A 196 -9.78 3.76 -4.76
C PRO A 196 -8.64 3.33 -5.67
N LEU A 197 -8.03 2.21 -5.34
CA LEU A 197 -6.94 1.57 -6.07
C LEU A 197 -7.44 0.35 -6.86
N PRO A 198 -6.80 -0.05 -7.96
CA PRO A 198 -7.17 -1.24 -8.72
C PRO A 198 -6.74 -2.53 -8.00
N LEU A 199 -7.31 -2.76 -6.82
CA LEU A 199 -7.03 -3.91 -5.97
C LEU A 199 -8.28 -4.77 -5.80
N ARG A 200 -8.11 -6.10 -5.92
CA ARG A 200 -9.07 -7.11 -5.50
C ARG A 200 -8.64 -7.68 -4.15
N VAL A 201 -9.49 -7.58 -3.13
CA VAL A 201 -9.15 -7.93 -1.75
C VAL A 201 -10.11 -8.98 -1.20
N PHE A 202 -9.56 -10.08 -0.69
CA PHE A 202 -10.31 -11.05 0.10
C PHE A 202 -9.87 -11.00 1.56
N ILE A 203 -10.83 -10.91 2.48
CA ILE A 203 -10.58 -10.91 3.93
C ILE A 203 -11.26 -12.12 4.54
N GLN A 204 -10.51 -12.91 5.31
CA GLN A 204 -11.06 -14.00 6.12
C GLN A 204 -10.73 -13.77 7.59
N ASP A 205 -11.74 -13.95 8.45
CA ASP A 205 -11.54 -13.98 9.89
C ASP A 205 -12.65 -14.78 10.59
N GLY A 206 -12.53 -14.94 11.90
CA GLY A 206 -13.50 -15.66 12.71
C GLY A 206 -13.78 -14.99 14.06
N THR A 207 -15.01 -15.18 14.56
CA THR A 207 -15.51 -14.55 15.80
C THR A 207 -14.75 -14.96 17.06
N ASN A 208 -14.00 -16.06 17.00
CA ASN A 208 -13.14 -16.55 18.10
C ASN A 208 -11.66 -16.23 17.86
N ASP A 209 -11.37 -15.21 17.04
CA ASP A 209 -10.01 -14.77 16.84
C ASP A 209 -9.41 -14.08 18.06
N ALA A 210 -8.10 -13.84 18.04
CA ALA A 210 -7.34 -13.32 19.15
C ALA A 210 -7.88 -11.98 19.67
N TRP A 211 -7.94 -11.86 20.96
CA TRP A 211 -8.11 -10.61 21.69
C TRP A 211 -6.90 -10.38 22.61
N ASN A 212 -6.36 -9.19 22.57
CA ASN A 212 -5.22 -8.82 23.40
C ASN A 212 -5.46 -7.43 24.02
N PRO A 213 -5.37 -7.27 25.36
CA PRO A 213 -5.65 -6.00 26.02
C PRO A 213 -4.69 -4.86 25.61
N LEU A 214 -3.51 -5.19 25.05
CA LEU A 214 -2.53 -4.20 24.63
C LEU A 214 -2.70 -3.80 23.16
N PHE A 215 -3.15 -4.73 22.31
CA PHE A 215 -3.18 -4.51 20.85
C PHE A 215 -4.59 -4.40 20.28
N GLY A 216 -5.61 -4.97 20.92
CA GLY A 216 -7.00 -4.93 20.47
C GLY A 216 -7.55 -6.29 20.04
N HIS A 217 -8.63 -6.25 19.28
CA HIS A 217 -9.40 -7.42 18.85
C HIS A 217 -9.21 -7.66 17.34
N TRP A 218 -8.62 -8.79 16.95
CA TRP A 218 -8.32 -9.08 15.53
C TRP A 218 -9.57 -9.10 14.66
N TYR A 219 -10.62 -9.81 15.08
CA TYR A 219 -11.86 -9.91 14.33
C TYR A 219 -12.50 -8.53 14.08
N GLU A 220 -12.59 -7.68 15.11
CA GLU A 220 -13.10 -6.32 14.95
C GLU A 220 -12.21 -5.46 14.04
N GLY A 221 -10.89 -5.59 14.15
CA GLY A 221 -9.93 -4.90 13.28
C GLY A 221 -10.13 -5.26 11.80
N ASN A 222 -10.31 -6.55 11.50
CA ASN A 222 -10.61 -7.03 10.15
C ASN A 222 -11.97 -6.55 9.65
N GLN A 223 -13.01 -6.51 10.50
CA GLN A 223 -14.32 -5.95 10.15
C GLN A 223 -14.25 -4.45 9.84
N LEU A 224 -13.48 -3.68 10.62
CA LEU A 224 -13.28 -2.26 10.40
C LEU A 224 -12.59 -1.98 9.05
N LEU A 225 -11.55 -2.77 8.70
CA LEU A 225 -10.89 -2.67 7.40
C LEU A 225 -11.86 -3.06 6.27
N ALA A 226 -12.60 -4.15 6.41
CA ALA A 226 -13.59 -4.57 5.42
C ALA A 226 -14.66 -3.49 5.18
N SER A 227 -15.18 -2.90 6.25
CA SER A 227 -16.12 -1.77 6.18
C SER A 227 -15.52 -0.57 5.46
N ALA A 228 -14.23 -0.29 5.65
CA ALA A 228 -13.53 0.80 4.96
C ALA A 228 -13.38 0.52 3.46
N LEU A 229 -13.00 -0.70 3.09
CA LEU A 229 -12.86 -1.13 1.69
C LEU A 229 -14.21 -1.10 0.96
N GLN A 230 -15.29 -1.57 1.59
CA GLN A 230 -16.65 -1.48 1.04
C GLN A 230 -17.09 -0.03 0.84
N PHE A 231 -16.82 0.85 1.82
CA PHE A 231 -17.11 2.28 1.72
C PHE A 231 -16.34 2.93 0.58
N ALA A 232 -15.07 2.56 0.40
CA ALA A 232 -14.21 3.07 -0.66
C ALA A 232 -14.50 2.42 -2.04
N GLY A 233 -15.38 1.42 -2.12
CA GLY A 233 -15.80 0.81 -3.39
C GLY A 233 -14.83 -0.19 -3.99
N TYR A 234 -13.99 -0.84 -3.17
CA TYR A 234 -13.07 -1.86 -3.64
C TYR A 234 -13.78 -3.13 -4.12
N ASP A 235 -13.19 -3.81 -5.12
CA ASP A 235 -13.57 -5.17 -5.50
C ASP A 235 -13.12 -6.13 -4.39
N MET A 236 -14.07 -6.52 -3.52
CA MET A 236 -13.74 -7.27 -2.31
C MET A 236 -14.80 -8.29 -1.91
N GLN A 237 -14.34 -9.36 -1.26
CA GLN A 237 -15.18 -10.33 -0.57
C GLN A 237 -14.64 -10.61 0.83
N CYS A 238 -15.53 -11.08 1.71
CA CYS A 238 -15.20 -11.51 3.06
C CYS A 238 -15.74 -12.91 3.34
N ASP A 239 -15.01 -13.68 4.16
CA ASP A 239 -15.51 -14.88 4.82
C ASP A 239 -15.40 -14.70 6.33
N TRP A 240 -16.54 -14.66 7.00
CA TRP A 240 -16.64 -14.58 8.45
C TRP A 240 -17.11 -15.92 9.01
N SER A 241 -16.30 -16.52 9.87
CA SER A 241 -16.58 -17.83 10.46
C SER A 241 -16.62 -17.75 12.00
N ASP A 242 -16.81 -18.89 12.65
CA ASP A 242 -16.64 -19.06 14.09
C ASP A 242 -15.21 -19.54 14.47
N GLY A 243 -14.25 -19.47 13.52
CA GLY A 243 -12.88 -19.87 13.72
C GLY A 243 -12.10 -18.97 14.67
N GLY A 244 -10.94 -19.45 15.10
CA GLY A 244 -9.97 -18.69 15.90
C GLY A 244 -8.73 -18.31 15.06
N HIS A 245 -7.69 -17.78 15.75
CA HIS A 245 -6.45 -17.30 15.12
C HIS A 245 -5.58 -18.46 14.60
N ASN A 246 -5.99 -19.06 13.48
CA ASN A 246 -5.27 -20.19 12.88
C ASN A 246 -5.54 -20.32 11.36
N VAL A 247 -4.79 -21.21 10.71
CA VAL A 247 -4.84 -21.43 9.25
C VAL A 247 -6.05 -22.26 8.77
N THR A 248 -6.83 -22.86 9.67
CA THR A 248 -7.82 -23.89 9.34
C THR A 248 -8.88 -23.39 8.36
N ARG A 249 -9.54 -22.27 8.70
CA ARG A 249 -10.59 -21.72 7.82
C ARG A 249 -10.04 -21.24 6.48
N SER A 250 -8.92 -20.53 6.49
CA SER A 250 -8.25 -20.12 5.26
C SER A 250 -7.91 -21.31 4.37
N THR A 251 -7.43 -22.44 4.94
CA THR A 251 -7.15 -23.66 4.16
C THR A 251 -8.42 -24.25 3.52
N GLN A 252 -9.53 -24.28 4.27
CA GLN A 252 -10.81 -24.81 3.75
C GLN A 252 -11.34 -24.04 2.55
N ILE A 253 -11.24 -22.71 2.59
CA ILE A 253 -11.81 -21.84 1.54
C ILE A 253 -10.79 -21.47 0.45
N PHE A 254 -9.52 -21.81 0.62
CA PHE A 254 -8.45 -21.37 -0.27
C PHE A 254 -8.70 -21.67 -1.75
N PRO A 255 -9.21 -22.87 -2.15
CA PRO A 255 -9.53 -23.14 -3.55
C PRO A 255 -10.57 -22.17 -4.13
N GLN A 256 -11.64 -21.87 -3.37
CA GLN A 256 -12.70 -20.96 -3.79
C GLN A 256 -12.21 -19.51 -3.87
N VAL A 257 -11.37 -19.10 -2.92
CA VAL A 257 -10.74 -17.77 -2.94
C VAL A 257 -9.85 -17.63 -4.16
N MET A 258 -9.02 -18.63 -4.46
CA MET A 258 -8.17 -18.62 -5.65
C MET A 258 -8.98 -18.56 -6.95
N GLN A 259 -10.08 -19.31 -7.06
CA GLN A 259 -11.00 -19.23 -8.20
C GLN A 259 -11.55 -17.80 -8.35
N TRP A 260 -12.02 -17.18 -7.25
CA TRP A 260 -12.52 -15.82 -7.27
C TRP A 260 -11.45 -14.79 -7.62
N MET A 261 -10.24 -14.95 -7.14
CA MET A 261 -9.12 -14.06 -7.47
C MET A 261 -8.79 -14.04 -8.97
N TRP A 262 -9.01 -15.15 -9.68
CA TRP A 262 -8.62 -15.33 -11.08
C TRP A 262 -9.80 -15.45 -12.06
N HIS A 263 -11.07 -15.34 -11.59
CA HIS A 263 -12.26 -15.67 -12.36
C HIS A 263 -12.43 -14.89 -13.67
N ASP A 264 -11.95 -13.68 -13.73
CA ASP A 264 -12.04 -12.77 -14.87
C ASP A 264 -10.69 -12.51 -15.56
N TRP A 265 -9.66 -13.23 -15.16
CA TRP A 265 -8.36 -13.08 -15.79
C TRP A 265 -8.47 -13.27 -17.33
N PRO A 266 -7.84 -12.39 -18.17
CA PRO A 266 -6.77 -11.45 -17.84
C PRO A 266 -7.21 -10.00 -17.54
N ALA A 267 -8.45 -9.77 -17.14
CA ALA A 267 -8.91 -8.44 -16.77
C ALA A 267 -8.21 -7.92 -15.49
N ALA A 268 -7.97 -6.62 -15.42
CA ALA A 268 -7.53 -5.97 -14.20
C ALA A 268 -8.70 -5.80 -13.22
N PRO A 269 -8.47 -5.82 -11.89
CA PRO A 269 -9.49 -5.47 -10.92
C PRO A 269 -10.11 -4.10 -11.22
N ALA A 270 -11.43 -4.02 -11.09
CA ALA A 270 -12.13 -2.76 -11.33
C ALA A 270 -11.80 -1.74 -10.23
N VAL A 271 -11.65 -0.49 -10.63
CA VAL A 271 -11.60 0.64 -9.70
C VAL A 271 -13.04 1.08 -9.45
N GLY A 272 -13.51 0.90 -8.22
CA GLY A 272 -14.86 1.28 -7.82
C GLY A 272 -14.99 2.77 -7.50
N THR A 273 -16.21 3.18 -7.11
CA THR A 273 -16.50 4.54 -6.70
C THR A 273 -16.59 4.61 -5.19
N SER A 274 -15.78 5.46 -4.56
CA SER A 274 -15.85 5.72 -3.13
C SER A 274 -17.18 6.38 -2.76
N ARG A 275 -17.72 6.06 -1.58
CA ARG A 275 -18.87 6.77 -0.98
C ARG A 275 -18.43 8.04 -0.24
N ASN A 276 -17.16 8.39 -0.27
CA ASN A 276 -16.67 9.65 0.27
C ASN A 276 -17.15 10.79 -0.63
N ASP A 277 -18.17 11.50 -0.20
CA ASP A 277 -18.81 12.61 -0.90
C ASP A 277 -17.81 13.73 -1.23
N PHE A 278 -16.94 14.08 -0.28
CA PHE A 278 -15.90 15.09 -0.51
C PHE A 278 -14.92 14.68 -1.62
N LEU A 279 -14.51 13.41 -1.63
CA LEU A 279 -13.63 12.88 -2.67
C LEU A 279 -14.36 12.88 -4.03
N GLN A 280 -15.64 12.50 -4.07
CA GLN A 280 -16.45 12.55 -5.29
C GLN A 280 -16.63 13.98 -5.80
N ASP A 281 -16.81 14.96 -4.91
CA ASP A 281 -16.98 16.37 -5.26
C ASP A 281 -15.73 16.97 -5.91
N ILE A 282 -14.54 16.54 -5.53
CA ILE A 282 -13.29 17.05 -6.08
C ILE A 282 -12.80 16.28 -7.33
N LEU A 283 -13.14 14.99 -7.47
CA LEU A 283 -12.80 14.20 -8.64
C LEU A 283 -13.71 14.58 -9.81
N VAL A 284 -13.18 14.54 -11.02
CA VAL A 284 -13.95 14.79 -12.24
C VAL A 284 -14.18 13.49 -13.01
N PRO A 285 -15.33 13.33 -13.69
CA PRO A 285 -15.54 12.22 -14.62
C PRO A 285 -14.43 12.20 -15.70
N ASP A 286 -14.05 11.00 -16.14
CA ASP A 286 -13.04 10.78 -17.19
C ASP A 286 -11.64 11.33 -16.86
N ASP A 287 -11.31 11.43 -15.56
CA ASP A 287 -9.98 11.80 -15.12
C ASP A 287 -8.95 10.75 -15.57
N LYS A 288 -7.87 11.24 -16.18
CA LYS A 288 -6.77 10.39 -16.68
C LYS A 288 -5.61 10.26 -15.68
N GLY A 289 -5.78 10.77 -14.46
CA GLY A 289 -4.71 10.85 -13.48
C GLY A 289 -3.71 11.97 -13.73
N TRP A 290 -2.54 11.85 -13.16
CA TRP A 290 -1.48 12.86 -13.28
C TRP A 290 -0.81 12.84 -14.65
N GLU A 291 -0.73 13.99 -15.29
CA GLU A 291 -0.04 14.22 -16.56
C GLU A 291 1.29 14.93 -16.31
N LYS A 292 2.40 14.36 -16.81
CA LYS A 292 3.71 15.02 -16.80
C LYS A 292 3.74 16.10 -17.89
N MET A 293 3.94 17.37 -17.50
CA MET A 293 3.80 18.51 -18.40
C MET A 293 5.12 19.07 -18.91
N GLY A 294 6.23 18.82 -18.21
CA GLY A 294 7.54 19.33 -18.59
C GLY A 294 8.63 18.97 -17.60
N ASN A 295 9.80 19.54 -17.85
CA ASN A 295 10.91 19.45 -16.91
C ASN A 295 10.66 20.40 -15.74
N GLY A 296 10.97 19.92 -14.53
CA GLY A 296 10.87 20.74 -13.33
C GLY A 296 11.93 21.85 -13.29
N VAL A 297 11.67 22.79 -12.43
CA VAL A 297 12.61 23.87 -12.09
C VAL A 297 12.80 23.80 -10.58
N GLU A 298 14.03 23.92 -10.12
CA GLU A 298 14.31 23.97 -8.69
C GLU A 298 13.61 25.18 -8.07
N ARG A 299 12.79 24.94 -7.06
CA ARG A 299 12.04 25.94 -6.30
C ARG A 299 12.21 25.69 -4.81
N GLN A 300 12.12 26.73 -4.01
CA GLN A 300 12.04 26.57 -2.55
C GLN A 300 10.67 26.01 -2.16
N PRO A 301 10.60 25.06 -1.22
CA PRO A 301 9.33 24.54 -0.73
C PRO A 301 8.41 25.62 -0.17
N VAL A 302 7.15 25.62 -0.62
CA VAL A 302 6.13 26.54 -0.09
C VAL A 302 5.52 25.93 1.17
N LYS A 303 5.99 26.38 2.33
CA LYS A 303 5.57 25.88 3.65
C LYS A 303 4.93 26.97 4.54
N ARG A 304 4.67 28.13 4.01
CA ARG A 304 3.99 29.22 4.73
C ARG A 304 2.94 29.86 3.84
N ILE A 305 1.74 29.92 4.34
CA ILE A 305 0.62 30.61 3.69
C ILE A 305 0.14 31.70 4.65
N ILE A 306 -0.09 32.90 4.10
CA ILE A 306 -0.83 33.97 4.80
C ILE A 306 -2.22 34.00 4.18
N TYR A 307 -3.26 34.01 5.01
CA TYR A 307 -4.64 34.06 4.52
C TYR A 307 -4.87 35.37 3.75
N PRO A 308 -5.43 35.30 2.53
CA PRO A 308 -5.58 36.49 1.70
C PRO A 308 -6.38 37.61 2.34
N ASP A 309 -7.44 37.27 3.07
CA ASP A 309 -8.35 38.24 3.68
C ASP A 309 -8.05 38.54 5.17
N LEU A 310 -7.16 37.76 5.79
CA LEU A 310 -6.79 37.86 7.17
C LEU A 310 -5.26 37.89 7.25
N THR A 311 -4.69 39.02 6.93
CA THR A 311 -3.23 39.22 6.84
C THR A 311 -2.47 38.96 8.14
N ASN A 312 -3.20 38.78 9.24
CA ASN A 312 -2.67 38.44 10.55
C ASN A 312 -2.77 36.92 10.87
N ILE A 313 -3.15 36.06 9.92
CA ILE A 313 -3.18 34.61 10.12
C ILE A 313 -2.22 33.93 9.13
N ALA A 314 -1.35 33.09 9.66
CA ALA A 314 -0.46 32.24 8.87
C ALA A 314 -0.71 30.75 9.16
N ILE A 315 -0.54 29.92 8.14
CA ILE A 315 -0.57 28.46 8.22
C ILE A 315 0.83 27.95 7.93
N ILE A 316 1.40 27.15 8.84
CA ILE A 316 2.79 26.68 8.78
C ILE A 316 2.84 25.24 9.27
N PRO A 317 3.42 24.28 8.52
CA PRO A 317 3.64 22.91 8.99
C PRO A 317 4.53 22.85 10.23
N ASP A 318 4.20 21.96 11.15
CA ASP A 318 5.09 21.58 12.25
C ASP A 318 6.14 20.58 11.71
N GLU A 319 7.41 20.87 11.91
CA GLU A 319 8.49 20.01 11.43
C GLU A 319 9.52 19.76 12.54
N PRO A 320 9.73 18.49 12.92
CA PRO A 320 9.08 17.27 12.41
C PRO A 320 7.72 17.01 13.08
N GLY A 321 6.68 16.70 12.30
CA GLY A 321 5.35 16.41 12.84
C GLY A 321 4.33 16.10 11.72
N ASN A 322 3.09 15.81 12.12
CA ASN A 322 1.99 15.56 11.22
C ASN A 322 0.86 16.60 11.34
N ALA A 323 1.13 17.72 11.97
CA ALA A 323 0.20 18.83 12.07
C ALA A 323 0.61 20.01 11.18
N VAL A 324 -0.38 20.74 10.68
CA VAL A 324 -0.17 22.07 10.12
C VAL A 324 -0.82 23.08 11.07
N TRP A 325 -0.01 23.99 11.54
CA TRP A 325 -0.37 24.93 12.58
C TRP A 325 -0.94 26.21 11.99
N GLN A 326 -1.92 26.77 12.69
CA GLN A 326 -2.42 28.12 12.46
C GLN A 326 -1.79 29.06 13.49
N TYR A 327 -1.32 30.22 13.06
CA TYR A 327 -0.68 31.25 13.90
C TYR A 327 -1.36 32.59 13.73
N ILE A 328 -1.46 33.33 14.82
CA ILE A 328 -1.71 34.79 14.77
C ILE A 328 -0.37 35.49 14.52
N LEU A 329 -0.35 36.41 13.57
CA LEU A 329 0.84 37.23 13.30
C LEU A 329 0.75 38.55 14.08
N GLN A 330 1.82 38.88 14.82
CA GLN A 330 2.10 40.20 15.37
C GLN A 330 3.36 40.75 14.69
N ASP A 331 3.25 41.91 14.08
CA ASP A 331 4.33 42.52 13.31
C ASP A 331 4.96 41.56 12.28
N GLY A 332 4.11 40.72 11.64
CA GLY A 332 4.51 39.72 10.66
C GLY A 332 5.17 38.48 11.25
N GLN A 333 5.31 38.35 12.57
CA GLN A 333 5.88 37.20 13.26
C GLN A 333 4.79 36.30 13.83
N PRO A 334 4.92 34.93 13.70
CA PRO A 334 4.02 33.99 14.35
C PRO A 334 4.09 34.10 15.86
N THR A 335 2.92 34.24 16.53
CA THR A 335 2.86 34.38 17.98
C THR A 335 2.00 33.31 18.64
N TRP A 336 0.70 33.32 18.43
CA TRP A 336 -0.21 32.33 19.00
C TRP A 336 -0.45 31.22 17.99
N GLY A 337 0.00 29.99 18.30
CA GLY A 337 -0.14 28.85 17.44
C GLY A 337 -1.04 27.77 18.02
N GLU A 338 -1.77 27.10 17.13
CA GLU A 338 -2.55 25.90 17.44
C GLU A 338 -2.40 24.86 16.33
N PRO A 339 -2.33 23.53 16.65
CA PRO A 339 -2.22 22.45 15.66
C PRO A 339 -3.59 22.23 15.02
N PHE A 340 -3.93 23.03 14.01
CA PHE A 340 -5.28 23.10 13.47
C PHE A 340 -5.58 21.98 12.50
N TYR A 341 -4.65 21.65 11.57
CA TYR A 341 -4.82 20.58 10.59
C TYR A 341 -4.04 19.36 11.03
N TRP A 342 -4.73 18.22 11.17
CA TRP A 342 -4.12 16.95 11.55
C TRP A 342 -4.01 16.02 10.34
N LEU A 343 -2.79 15.82 9.82
CA LEU A 343 -2.54 15.01 8.64
C LEU A 343 -2.33 13.53 9.00
N HIS A 344 -2.66 12.64 8.08
CA HIS A 344 -2.41 11.22 8.22
C HIS A 344 -0.99 10.84 7.80
N ASN A 345 -0.41 9.90 8.51
CA ASN A 345 0.86 9.27 8.19
C ASN A 345 0.63 7.78 7.99
N ASP A 346 1.05 7.23 6.86
CA ASP A 346 1.00 5.79 6.56
C ASP A 346 2.27 5.05 6.99
N ASP A 347 3.30 5.78 7.38
CA ASP A 347 4.54 5.27 7.97
C ASP A 347 4.69 5.73 9.42
N ASN A 348 4.19 4.91 10.36
CA ASN A 348 4.25 5.23 11.78
C ASN A 348 5.66 5.10 12.40
N SER A 349 6.67 4.71 11.62
CA SER A 349 8.05 4.59 12.10
C SER A 349 8.79 5.92 12.14
N ARG A 350 8.27 6.97 11.50
CA ARG A 350 8.89 8.31 11.40
C ARG A 350 7.85 9.42 11.33
N PRO A 351 8.25 10.67 11.60
CA PRO A 351 7.40 11.84 11.34
C PRO A 351 6.99 11.92 9.87
N LEU A 352 5.83 12.54 9.60
CA LEU A 352 5.35 12.78 8.25
C LEU A 352 6.20 13.87 7.57
N ASP A 353 6.73 13.57 6.40
CA ASP A 353 7.32 14.60 5.54
C ASP A 353 6.22 15.42 4.87
N ILE A 354 6.11 16.70 5.21
CA ILE A 354 5.21 17.66 4.57
C ILE A 354 6.05 18.48 3.59
N TYR A 355 5.84 18.28 2.29
CA TYR A 355 6.67 18.89 1.25
C TYR A 355 6.27 20.33 0.95
N SER A 356 4.99 20.59 0.73
CA SER A 356 4.46 21.91 0.46
C SER A 356 2.95 21.97 0.77
N ILE A 357 2.44 23.18 0.92
CA ILE A 357 1.02 23.44 1.22
C ILE A 357 0.47 24.56 0.33
N THR A 358 -0.85 24.52 0.06
CA THR A 358 -1.60 25.59 -0.58
C THR A 358 -3.05 25.56 -0.13
N ILE A 359 -3.85 26.58 -0.52
CA ILE A 359 -5.29 26.68 -0.22
C ILE A 359 -6.05 26.82 -1.54
N ASP A 360 -7.19 26.14 -1.68
CA ASP A 360 -8.09 26.33 -2.83
C ASP A 360 -9.08 27.48 -2.63
N GLY A 361 -9.87 27.76 -3.66
CA GLY A 361 -10.88 28.83 -3.61
C GLY A 361 -12.04 28.59 -2.66
N LYS A 362 -12.20 27.38 -2.12
CA LYS A 362 -13.18 27.03 -1.08
C LYS A 362 -12.57 27.11 0.35
N GLY A 363 -11.26 27.41 0.46
CA GLY A 363 -10.54 27.48 1.73
C GLY A 363 -10.08 26.11 2.26
N ASN A 364 -10.08 25.04 1.44
CA ASN A 364 -9.51 23.77 1.83
C ASN A 364 -7.98 23.82 1.74
N LEU A 365 -7.30 23.26 2.75
CA LEU A 365 -5.85 23.09 2.72
C LEU A 365 -5.49 21.89 1.87
N TRP A 366 -4.57 22.07 0.95
CA TRP A 366 -3.94 21.00 0.15
C TRP A 366 -2.49 20.87 0.60
N ALA A 367 -2.11 19.70 1.10
CA ALA A 367 -0.77 19.40 1.60
C ALA A 367 -0.16 18.22 0.85
N ALA A 368 0.93 18.46 0.12
CA ALA A 368 1.73 17.40 -0.48
C ALA A 368 2.62 16.79 0.60
N THR A 369 2.49 15.49 0.82
CA THR A 369 3.17 14.74 1.88
C THR A 369 3.73 13.41 1.36
N ALA A 370 4.53 12.72 2.18
CA ALA A 370 5.00 11.38 1.86
C ALA A 370 3.84 10.37 1.68
N THR A 371 2.75 10.52 2.41
CA THR A 371 1.54 9.67 2.30
C THR A 371 0.69 9.97 1.04
N GLY A 372 0.84 11.17 0.46
CA GLY A 372 0.06 11.60 -0.70
C GLY A 372 -0.31 13.08 -0.63
N LEU A 373 -1.16 13.53 -1.56
CA LEU A 373 -1.72 14.87 -1.56
C LEU A 373 -2.99 14.85 -0.68
N GLN A 374 -2.87 15.37 0.55
CA GLN A 374 -3.96 15.39 1.52
C GLN A 374 -4.77 16.68 1.41
N VAL A 375 -6.09 16.55 1.41
CA VAL A 375 -7.01 17.70 1.34
C VAL A 375 -7.80 17.78 2.63
N CYS A 376 -7.63 18.90 3.36
CA CYS A 376 -8.32 19.15 4.61
C CYS A 376 -9.44 20.17 4.41
N ASP A 377 -10.58 19.92 5.06
CA ASP A 377 -11.66 20.90 5.12
C ASP A 377 -11.33 22.08 6.06
N GLN A 378 -12.21 23.05 6.10
CA GLN A 378 -12.07 24.26 6.93
C GLN A 378 -12.13 24.00 8.44
N ASN A 379 -12.43 22.76 8.87
CA ASN A 379 -12.36 22.32 10.26
C ASN A 379 -11.04 21.59 10.59
N GLY A 380 -10.07 21.62 9.68
CA GLY A 380 -8.75 21.00 9.87
C GLY A 380 -8.72 19.48 9.67
N ARG A 381 -9.80 18.87 9.16
CA ARG A 381 -9.93 17.42 9.02
C ARG A 381 -9.53 16.97 7.60
N VAL A 382 -8.66 15.98 7.50
CA VAL A 382 -8.39 15.32 6.19
C VAL A 382 -9.66 14.65 5.69
N ARG A 383 -10.13 15.07 4.51
CA ARG A 383 -11.31 14.54 3.84
C ARG A 383 -10.96 13.67 2.63
N ALA A 384 -9.84 13.94 1.98
CA ALA A 384 -9.35 13.18 0.85
C ALA A 384 -7.83 13.03 0.88
N ILE A 385 -7.34 11.89 0.37
CA ILE A 385 -5.93 11.61 0.14
C ILE A 385 -5.80 11.13 -1.31
N LEU A 386 -5.08 11.88 -2.12
CA LEU A 386 -4.88 11.58 -3.53
C LEU A 386 -3.46 11.03 -3.72
N ARG A 387 -3.33 9.98 -4.49
CA ARG A 387 -2.01 9.41 -4.77
C ARG A 387 -1.18 10.37 -5.60
N LEU A 388 0.08 10.53 -5.21
CA LEU A 388 1.06 11.24 -6.03
C LEU A 388 1.55 10.35 -7.19
N PRO A 389 2.09 10.92 -8.27
CA PRO A 389 2.74 10.13 -9.33
C PRO A 389 3.84 9.23 -8.77
N ASN A 390 3.92 7.98 -9.24
CA ASN A 390 4.97 7.06 -8.81
C ASN A 390 6.37 7.62 -9.08
N GLY A 391 7.24 7.53 -8.08
CA GLY A 391 8.63 8.00 -8.18
C GLY A 391 8.77 9.53 -8.30
N ILE A 392 7.73 10.29 -7.92
CA ILE A 392 7.81 11.75 -7.90
C ILE A 392 8.84 12.21 -6.86
N SER A 393 9.64 13.20 -7.22
CA SER A 393 10.49 13.93 -6.26
C SER A 393 9.62 14.72 -5.27
N PRO A 394 10.14 15.15 -4.12
CA PRO A 394 9.39 16.03 -3.22
C PRO A 394 8.76 17.21 -3.97
N VAL A 395 7.51 17.49 -3.64
CA VAL A 395 6.73 18.58 -4.28
C VAL A 395 7.08 19.90 -3.61
N ASN A 396 7.80 20.76 -4.33
CA ASN A 396 8.24 22.04 -3.78
C ASN A 396 7.11 23.09 -3.76
N GLU A 397 6.17 22.99 -4.70
CA GLU A 397 5.06 23.93 -4.78
C GLU A 397 3.82 23.25 -5.34
N ILE A 398 2.65 23.56 -4.76
CA ILE A 398 1.35 23.20 -5.30
C ILE A 398 0.71 24.49 -5.81
N THR A 399 0.29 24.53 -7.08
CA THR A 399 -0.53 25.62 -7.59
C THR A 399 -1.89 25.10 -8.03
N ILE A 400 -2.93 25.88 -7.74
CA ILE A 400 -4.31 25.56 -8.10
C ILE A 400 -4.79 26.64 -9.07
N THR A 401 -5.20 26.20 -10.24
CA THR A 401 -5.91 27.00 -11.24
C THR A 401 -7.31 26.44 -11.39
N ASP A 402 -8.22 27.16 -12.06
CA ASP A 402 -9.57 26.66 -12.25
C ASP A 402 -9.56 25.34 -13.04
N GLY A 403 -10.03 24.29 -12.37
CA GLY A 403 -10.10 22.92 -12.89
C GLY A 403 -8.80 22.11 -12.85
N TYR A 404 -7.70 22.64 -12.33
CA TYR A 404 -6.43 21.91 -12.26
C TYR A 404 -5.65 22.13 -10.97
N VAL A 405 -5.03 21.06 -10.48
CA VAL A 405 -3.97 21.08 -9.47
C VAL A 405 -2.64 20.76 -10.16
N TRP A 406 -1.65 21.56 -9.89
CA TRP A 406 -0.28 21.40 -10.39
C TRP A 406 0.65 21.06 -9.24
N LEU A 407 1.56 20.12 -9.50
CA LEU A 407 2.63 19.76 -8.60
C LEU A 407 3.96 20.11 -9.27
N HIS A 408 4.72 20.98 -8.64
CA HIS A 408 6.02 21.41 -9.13
C HIS A 408 7.13 20.76 -8.31
N THR A 409 8.02 20.04 -8.99
CA THR A 409 9.18 19.39 -8.38
C THR A 409 10.47 19.87 -9.03
N ALA A 410 11.62 19.52 -8.48
CA ALA A 410 12.92 19.84 -9.09
C ALA A 410 13.10 19.15 -10.46
N THR A 411 12.44 18.04 -10.72
CA THR A 411 12.67 17.20 -11.91
C THR A 411 11.55 17.27 -12.95
N ALA A 412 10.33 17.59 -12.54
CA ALA A 412 9.17 17.62 -13.44
C ALA A 412 8.02 18.47 -12.88
N ASP A 413 7.23 19.01 -13.77
CA ASP A 413 5.92 19.56 -13.46
C ASP A 413 4.84 18.55 -13.84
N TRP A 414 3.84 18.39 -12.97
CA TRP A 414 2.70 17.49 -13.15
C TRP A 414 1.41 18.25 -12.96
N ARG A 415 0.36 17.86 -13.66
CA ARG A 415 -1.00 18.38 -13.43
C ARG A 415 -2.02 17.26 -13.44
N ARG A 416 -3.14 17.52 -12.77
CA ARG A 416 -4.31 16.65 -12.80
C ARG A 416 -5.57 17.50 -12.74
N ARG A 417 -6.64 17.06 -13.44
CA ARG A 417 -7.93 17.74 -13.40
C ARG A 417 -8.67 17.44 -12.12
N PHE A 418 -9.24 18.49 -11.53
CA PHE A 418 -10.11 18.40 -10.36
C PHE A 418 -11.22 19.45 -10.46
N ASN A 419 -12.32 19.24 -9.74
CA ASN A 419 -13.36 20.23 -9.54
C ASN A 419 -12.93 21.22 -8.45
N VAL A 420 -11.97 22.06 -8.76
CA VAL A 420 -11.38 23.06 -7.86
C VAL A 420 -11.35 24.41 -8.52
N THR A 421 -11.34 25.46 -7.70
CA THR A 421 -11.15 26.85 -8.14
C THR A 421 -9.88 27.42 -7.53
N ALA A 422 -9.23 28.29 -8.26
CA ALA A 422 -8.08 29.03 -7.76
C ALA A 422 -8.45 29.84 -6.51
N PRO A 423 -7.53 30.03 -5.54
CA PRO A 423 -7.77 30.94 -4.44
C PRO A 423 -7.96 32.36 -5.01
N THR A 424 -9.10 32.96 -4.70
CA THR A 424 -9.37 34.37 -5.07
C THR A 424 -8.93 35.27 -3.94
N LEU A 425 -8.03 36.20 -4.23
CA LEU A 425 -7.69 37.28 -3.32
C LEU A 425 -9.00 38.06 -3.01
N GLY A 426 -9.48 38.02 -1.78
CA GLY A 426 -10.61 38.83 -1.32
C GLY A 426 -11.97 38.12 -1.18
N THR A 427 -12.08 36.80 -1.36
CA THR A 427 -13.34 36.09 -1.10
C THR A 427 -13.31 35.30 0.22
N ARG A 428 -14.16 35.69 1.15
CA ARG A 428 -14.45 34.86 2.34
C ARG A 428 -14.96 33.50 1.88
N PRO A 429 -14.45 32.38 2.44
CA PRO A 429 -15.09 31.09 2.26
C PRO A 429 -16.56 31.22 2.71
N ALA A 430 -17.50 30.80 1.86
CA ALA A 430 -18.90 30.75 2.24
C ALA A 430 -19.01 29.84 3.48
N SER A 431 -19.57 30.37 4.55
CA SER A 431 -19.89 29.58 5.76
C SER A 431 -20.81 28.44 5.36
N GLN A 432 -20.27 27.23 5.25
CA GLN A 432 -21.12 26.04 5.14
C GLN A 432 -21.78 25.85 6.49
N GLY A 433 -23.10 25.87 6.48
CA GLY A 433 -23.95 25.70 7.65
C GLY A 433 -23.57 24.42 8.40
N GLN A 434 -23.61 24.53 9.72
CA GLN A 434 -23.46 23.42 10.65
C GLN A 434 -24.45 22.30 10.30
N GLY A 435 -23.93 21.12 9.98
CA GLY A 435 -24.64 19.87 9.88
C GLY A 435 -23.83 18.79 10.60
#